data_efe440c07de87137450b969abdd8d6c2
#
_entry.id   efe440c07de87137450b969abdd8d6c2
#
_cell.length_a   1.000
_cell.length_b   1.000
_cell.length_c   1.000
_cell.angle_alpha   90.00
_cell.angle_beta   90.00
_cell.angle_gamma   90.00
#
_symmetry.space_group_name_H-M   'P 1'
#
loop_
_entity.id
_entity.type
_entity.pdbx_description
1 polymer ?
#
loop_
_entity_poly.entity_id
_entity_poly.type
_entity_poly.pdbx_seq_one_letter_code
_entity_poly.pdbx_strand_id
1 'polypeptide(L)'
;MGKLIAVLLVWWPFMASSDNWFPVTVQADGVTQPYQPLAKANKIWRICALLPHGKDHYWWGVAWGLSEEASRLGVMLGIYEAGGYDQPDKQRAQLQQCRQKKADAYIIAAIAADGLSPELQQLVQAGIPVIDLINGIDGDNVTSHSVVSFTDMSATALRYILQQSTKPIRLGWFPGPKGAAWVRDADLGVQSLIQNGNITLLNAGYGPPDAFHQAGLTRQFYQDHHAVDFVLANAVAAKAVAQFQLRNPVSQSPIVAYYANPAVIEMLQMQQLAAAVTDSPVLQARIAVDLAVRSLQREKVPKRVSPQIEVLTPANLADFDLSRLLPPDEQWIIRRELLDIPAQD
;
A
#
# COMPACT_ATOMS: atom_id res chain seq x y z
N MET A 1 32.41 -56.65 30.44
CA MET A 1 32.81 -55.87 29.27
C MET A 1 31.61 -55.07 28.77
N GLY A 2 31.42 -53.87 29.29
CA GLY A 2 30.30 -52.99 28.93
C GLY A 2 30.73 -52.04 27.80
N LYS A 3 30.00 -52.02 26.70
CA LYS A 3 30.20 -51.06 25.59
C LYS A 3 29.41 -49.79 25.88
N LEU A 4 30.12 -48.69 26.14
CA LEU A 4 29.53 -47.34 26.11
C LEU A 4 29.24 -46.94 24.66
N ILE A 5 27.98 -46.67 24.36
CA ILE A 5 27.56 -46.04 23.10
C ILE A 5 27.51 -44.54 23.37
N ALA A 6 28.43 -43.82 22.79
CA ALA A 6 28.41 -42.34 22.78
C ALA A 6 27.41 -41.86 21.71
N VAL A 7 26.30 -41.22 22.14
CA VAL A 7 25.35 -40.56 21.28
C VAL A 7 25.90 -39.15 20.98
N LEU A 8 26.38 -38.93 19.76
CA LEU A 8 26.72 -37.63 19.26
C LEU A 8 25.45 -36.88 18.89
N LEU A 9 25.03 -35.93 19.74
CA LEU A 9 24.01 -34.93 19.43
C LEU A 9 24.61 -33.93 18.41
N VAL A 10 24.27 -34.10 17.15
CA VAL A 10 24.54 -33.09 16.10
C VAL A 10 23.58 -31.94 16.31
N TRP A 11 24.07 -30.84 16.85
CA TRP A 11 23.37 -29.56 16.85
C TRP A 11 23.39 -29.02 15.43
N TRP A 12 22.29 -29.16 14.72
CA TRP A 12 22.04 -28.43 13.49
C TRP A 12 21.70 -26.99 13.87
N PRO A 13 22.47 -25.99 13.47
CA PRO A 13 22.04 -24.63 13.66
C PRO A 13 20.78 -24.44 12.79
N PHE A 14 19.65 -24.15 13.41
CA PHE A 14 18.52 -23.54 12.74
C PHE A 14 19.06 -22.20 12.18
N MET A 15 19.46 -22.18 10.93
CA MET A 15 19.61 -20.95 10.18
C MET A 15 18.18 -20.43 10.01
N ALA A 16 17.76 -19.50 10.87
CA ALA A 16 16.64 -18.63 10.56
C ALA A 16 17.01 -17.97 9.23
N SER A 17 16.35 -18.39 8.17
CA SER A 17 16.36 -17.69 6.89
C SER A 17 15.80 -16.29 7.20
N SER A 18 16.67 -15.31 7.38
CA SER A 18 16.25 -13.93 7.32
C SER A 18 15.79 -13.74 5.89
N ASP A 19 14.47 -13.67 5.65
CA ASP A 19 13.91 -13.25 4.38
C ASP A 19 14.45 -11.85 4.10
N ASN A 20 15.57 -11.79 3.38
CA ASN A 20 16.16 -10.55 2.95
C ASN A 20 15.28 -10.01 1.81
N TRP A 21 14.39 -9.06 2.14
CA TRP A 21 13.57 -8.36 1.15
C TRP A 21 14.41 -7.49 0.19
N PHE A 22 15.72 -7.43 0.40
CA PHE A 22 16.66 -6.62 -0.37
C PHE A 22 17.87 -7.47 -0.85
N PRO A 23 18.60 -7.06 -1.92
CA PRO A 23 18.32 -5.86 -2.72
C PRO A 23 17.03 -5.99 -3.54
N VAL A 24 16.29 -4.88 -3.68
CA VAL A 24 15.12 -4.81 -4.55
C VAL A 24 15.26 -3.63 -5.51
N THR A 25 14.80 -3.79 -6.76
CA THR A 25 14.86 -2.72 -7.75
C THR A 25 13.78 -1.68 -7.45
N VAL A 26 14.18 -0.42 -7.35
CA VAL A 26 13.31 0.73 -7.15
C VAL A 26 13.62 1.85 -8.13
N GLN A 27 12.72 2.83 -8.22
CA GLN A 27 13.05 4.14 -8.76
C GLN A 27 13.29 5.10 -7.60
N ALA A 28 14.49 5.68 -7.54
CA ALA A 28 14.84 6.72 -6.58
C ALA A 28 15.12 8.02 -7.34
N ASP A 29 14.29 9.05 -7.10
CA ASP A 29 14.32 10.33 -7.83
C ASP A 29 14.32 10.16 -9.36
N GLY A 30 13.54 9.20 -9.87
CA GLY A 30 13.42 8.90 -11.30
C GLY A 30 14.52 7.98 -11.87
N VAL A 31 15.49 7.55 -11.06
CA VAL A 31 16.56 6.64 -11.49
C VAL A 31 16.28 5.23 -10.99
N THR A 32 16.26 4.26 -11.91
CA THR A 32 16.14 2.83 -11.57
C THR A 32 17.44 2.32 -10.98
N GLN A 33 17.39 1.80 -9.76
CA GLN A 33 18.56 1.29 -9.06
C GLN A 33 18.21 0.24 -7.99
N PRO A 34 19.16 -0.60 -7.56
CA PRO A 34 18.95 -1.48 -6.42
C PRO A 34 18.85 -0.65 -5.12
N TYR A 35 17.85 -0.98 -4.28
CA TYR A 35 17.71 -0.42 -2.94
C TYR A 35 18.39 -1.32 -1.92
N GLN A 36 19.26 -0.73 -1.12
CA GLN A 36 19.95 -1.39 -0.02
C GLN A 36 19.65 -0.65 1.28
N PRO A 37 18.83 -1.21 2.19
CA PRO A 37 18.52 -0.58 3.45
C PRO A 37 19.71 -0.61 4.42
N LEU A 38 19.62 0.18 5.49
CA LEU A 38 20.56 0.15 6.60
C LEU A 38 20.61 -1.26 7.21
N ALA A 39 21.78 -1.69 7.67
CA ALA A 39 21.92 -2.94 8.41
C ALA A 39 21.23 -2.85 9.80
N LYS A 40 21.37 -1.71 10.48
CA LYS A 40 20.81 -1.44 11.83
C LYS A 40 20.79 0.06 12.09
N ALA A 41 19.88 0.52 12.93
CA ALA A 41 19.89 1.89 13.45
C ALA A 41 21.03 2.10 14.46
N ASN A 42 21.57 3.31 14.52
CA ASN A 42 22.68 3.66 15.44
C ASN A 42 22.21 3.84 16.89
N LYS A 43 20.90 4.02 17.12
CA LYS A 43 20.25 4.03 18.43
C LYS A 43 18.78 3.63 18.33
N ILE A 44 18.11 3.47 19.46
CA ILE A 44 16.68 3.19 19.50
C ILE A 44 15.91 4.48 19.23
N TRP A 45 15.53 4.70 17.96
CA TRP A 45 14.68 5.81 17.54
C TRP A 45 13.21 5.49 17.82
N ARG A 46 12.39 6.51 17.95
CA ARG A 46 10.95 6.44 18.22
C ARG A 46 10.19 6.93 17.01
N ILE A 47 9.55 6.01 16.28
CA ILE A 47 8.86 6.30 15.04
C ILE A 47 7.35 6.14 15.24
N CYS A 48 6.57 7.07 14.71
CA CYS A 48 5.12 7.03 14.74
C CYS A 48 4.57 6.90 13.31
N ALA A 49 3.78 5.87 13.06
CA ALA A 49 3.10 5.66 11.78
C ALA A 49 1.59 5.93 11.91
N LEU A 50 1.04 6.73 10.97
CA LEU A 50 -0.37 7.08 10.90
C LEU A 50 -0.98 6.51 9.62
N LEU A 51 -1.96 5.61 9.78
CA LEU A 51 -2.66 4.94 8.68
C LEU A 51 -4.13 5.40 8.61
N PRO A 52 -4.77 5.39 7.42
CA PRO A 52 -6.15 5.84 7.30
C PRO A 52 -7.14 4.88 7.96
N HIS A 53 -6.97 3.57 7.81
CA HIS A 53 -7.86 2.56 8.39
C HIS A 53 -7.28 1.14 8.30
N GLY A 54 -7.95 0.18 8.98
CA GLY A 54 -7.67 -1.25 8.87
C GLY A 54 -8.80 -2.07 8.19
N LYS A 55 -9.77 -1.40 7.53
CA LYS A 55 -10.93 -2.07 6.89
C LYS A 55 -10.56 -2.78 5.59
N ASP A 56 -9.59 -2.29 4.84
CA ASP A 56 -8.96 -2.97 3.71
C ASP A 56 -7.68 -3.68 4.22
N HIS A 57 -7.56 -4.96 3.94
CA HIS A 57 -6.42 -5.78 4.32
C HIS A 57 -5.11 -5.34 3.64
N TYR A 58 -5.16 -4.46 2.65
CA TYR A 58 -4.00 -3.75 2.12
C TYR A 58 -3.17 -3.10 3.24
N TRP A 59 -3.85 -2.40 4.17
CA TRP A 59 -3.20 -1.71 5.29
C TRP A 59 -2.61 -2.65 6.35
N TRP A 60 -3.05 -3.91 6.37
CA TRP A 60 -2.46 -4.92 7.24
C TRP A 60 -1.07 -5.34 6.72
N GLY A 61 -0.92 -5.49 5.39
CA GLY A 61 0.40 -5.68 4.77
C GLY A 61 1.35 -4.51 5.06
N VAL A 62 0.84 -3.27 4.95
CA VAL A 62 1.60 -2.07 5.30
C VAL A 62 2.05 -2.09 6.76
N ALA A 63 1.13 -2.36 7.70
CA ALA A 63 1.45 -2.40 9.14
C ALA A 63 2.47 -3.49 9.46
N TRP A 64 2.39 -4.65 8.78
CA TRP A 64 3.38 -5.71 8.89
C TRP A 64 4.76 -5.25 8.39
N GLY A 65 4.83 -4.69 7.18
CA GLY A 65 6.08 -4.18 6.63
C GLY A 65 6.76 -3.12 7.52
N LEU A 66 5.97 -2.20 8.09
CA LEU A 66 6.44 -1.23 9.07
C LEU A 66 7.02 -1.92 10.33
N SER A 67 6.32 -2.93 10.86
CA SER A 67 6.70 -3.62 12.10
C SER A 67 7.94 -4.46 11.92
N GLU A 68 8.04 -5.21 10.82
CA GLU A 68 9.20 -6.04 10.50
C GLU A 68 10.46 -5.21 10.31
N GLU A 69 10.36 -4.11 9.57
CA GLU A 69 11.53 -3.27 9.33
C GLU A 69 11.96 -2.50 10.59
N ALA A 70 11.01 -2.04 11.40
CA ALA A 70 11.31 -1.43 12.69
C ALA A 70 12.03 -2.43 13.63
N SER A 71 11.58 -3.69 13.65
CA SER A 71 12.22 -4.76 14.41
C SER A 71 13.63 -5.05 13.90
N ARG A 72 13.80 -5.19 12.58
CA ARG A 72 15.09 -5.45 11.94
C ARG A 72 16.11 -4.34 12.22
N LEU A 73 15.69 -3.08 12.17
CA LEU A 73 16.55 -1.92 12.47
C LEU A 73 16.75 -1.69 13.96
N GLY A 74 15.94 -2.28 14.84
CA GLY A 74 16.01 -2.12 16.29
C GLY A 74 15.47 -0.77 16.77
N VAL A 75 14.37 -0.28 16.16
CA VAL A 75 13.70 0.98 16.53
C VAL A 75 12.33 0.71 17.16
N MET A 76 11.83 1.68 17.94
CA MET A 76 10.49 1.63 18.52
C MET A 76 9.49 2.20 17.52
N LEU A 77 8.39 1.48 17.30
CA LEU A 77 7.34 1.87 16.36
C LEU A 77 5.98 1.91 17.07
N GLY A 78 5.27 3.02 16.92
CA GLY A 78 3.83 3.12 17.14
C GLY A 78 3.09 3.13 15.81
N ILE A 79 1.94 2.42 15.72
CA ILE A 79 1.06 2.40 14.55
C ILE A 79 -0.34 2.78 15.01
N TYR A 80 -0.91 3.82 14.39
CA TYR A 80 -2.23 4.34 14.67
C TYR A 80 -3.04 4.36 13.39
N GLU A 81 -4.31 3.93 13.46
CA GLU A 81 -5.24 3.99 12.32
C GLU A 81 -6.47 4.82 12.67
N ALA A 82 -6.91 5.66 11.75
CA ALA A 82 -7.98 6.61 12.00
C ALA A 82 -9.39 6.01 11.89
N GLY A 83 -9.58 4.89 11.18
CA GLY A 83 -10.85 4.20 11.03
C GLY A 83 -11.58 4.46 9.72
N GLY A 84 -11.09 5.38 8.87
CA GLY A 84 -11.67 5.66 7.55
C GLY A 84 -11.17 6.95 6.94
N TYR A 85 -11.41 7.11 5.64
CA TYR A 85 -11.14 8.36 4.91
C TYR A 85 -12.10 9.50 5.29
N ASP A 86 -13.12 9.22 6.07
CA ASP A 86 -14.07 10.17 6.67
C ASP A 86 -13.62 10.66 8.06
N GLN A 87 -12.41 10.28 8.52
CA GLN A 87 -11.90 10.56 9.86
C GLN A 87 -10.61 11.42 9.88
N PRO A 88 -10.52 12.55 9.15
CA PRO A 88 -9.30 13.36 9.10
C PRO A 88 -8.95 13.98 10.48
N ASP A 89 -9.96 14.36 11.28
CA ASP A 89 -9.72 14.94 12.62
C ASP A 89 -9.15 13.91 13.58
N LYS A 90 -9.53 12.63 13.45
CA LYS A 90 -8.93 11.57 14.25
C LYS A 90 -7.47 11.34 13.86
N GLN A 91 -7.12 11.37 12.57
CA GLN A 91 -5.72 11.28 12.15
C GLN A 91 -4.90 12.47 12.69
N ARG A 92 -5.46 13.69 12.66
CA ARG A 92 -4.82 14.87 13.28
C ARG A 92 -4.62 14.70 14.78
N ALA A 93 -5.62 14.19 15.51
CA ALA A 93 -5.50 13.92 16.96
C ALA A 93 -4.41 12.87 17.24
N GLN A 94 -4.30 11.83 16.41
CA GLN A 94 -3.23 10.83 16.52
C GLN A 94 -1.84 11.42 16.26
N LEU A 95 -1.71 12.36 15.31
CA LEU A 95 -0.46 13.11 15.12
C LEU A 95 -0.07 13.87 16.40
N GLN A 96 -1.01 14.54 17.05
CA GLN A 96 -0.74 15.22 18.31
C GLN A 96 -0.39 14.24 19.44
N GLN A 97 -1.04 13.09 19.52
CA GLN A 97 -0.67 12.02 20.46
C GLN A 97 0.78 11.56 20.25
N CYS A 98 1.20 11.34 19.01
CA CYS A 98 2.59 10.99 18.68
C CYS A 98 3.59 12.09 19.11
N ARG A 99 3.22 13.37 18.96
CA ARG A 99 4.04 14.50 19.45
C ARG A 99 4.20 14.48 20.97
N GLN A 100 3.10 14.23 21.70
CA GLN A 100 3.13 14.11 23.17
C GLN A 100 4.01 12.94 23.62
N LYS A 101 4.00 11.83 22.86
CA LYS A 101 4.88 10.67 23.08
C LYS A 101 6.31 10.89 22.62
N LYS A 102 6.68 12.10 22.17
CA LYS A 102 8.02 12.49 21.72
C LYS A 102 8.56 11.56 20.64
N ALA A 103 7.78 11.30 19.59
CA ALA A 103 8.25 10.60 18.41
C ALA A 103 9.37 11.42 17.73
N ASP A 104 10.45 10.74 17.32
CA ASP A 104 11.60 11.32 16.62
C ASP A 104 11.33 11.50 15.14
N ALA A 105 10.48 10.65 14.51
CA ALA A 105 10.06 10.73 13.11
C ALA A 105 8.63 10.25 12.93
N TYR A 106 8.03 10.65 11.79
CA TYR A 106 6.66 10.32 11.43
C TYR A 106 6.61 9.68 10.06
N ILE A 107 5.80 8.61 9.92
CA ILE A 107 5.47 7.95 8.65
C ILE A 107 3.96 8.13 8.47
N ILE A 108 3.50 8.75 7.39
CA ILE A 108 2.11 9.17 7.28
C ILE A 108 1.52 8.74 5.94
N ALA A 109 0.51 7.88 6.01
CA ALA A 109 -0.41 7.66 4.91
C ALA A 109 -1.61 8.59 5.10
N ALA A 110 -1.55 9.76 4.48
CA ALA A 110 -2.53 10.83 4.72
C ALA A 110 -3.93 10.46 4.22
N ILE A 111 -4.97 10.82 5.00
CA ILE A 111 -6.37 10.68 4.58
C ILE A 111 -6.70 11.66 3.47
N ALA A 112 -6.21 12.90 3.57
CA ALA A 112 -6.32 13.93 2.55
C ALA A 112 -4.93 14.50 2.25
N ALA A 113 -4.66 14.81 1.00
CA ALA A 113 -3.34 15.24 0.52
C ALA A 113 -2.78 16.48 1.24
N ASP A 114 -3.66 17.40 1.63
CA ASP A 114 -3.36 18.67 2.31
C ASP A 114 -3.82 18.71 3.76
N GLY A 115 -4.51 17.67 4.24
CA GLY A 115 -5.23 17.64 5.51
C GLY A 115 -4.40 17.90 6.77
N LEU A 116 -3.09 17.64 6.72
CA LEU A 116 -2.14 17.82 7.81
C LEU A 116 -1.04 18.85 7.49
N SER A 117 -1.16 19.59 6.38
CA SER A 117 -0.09 20.46 5.87
C SER A 117 0.52 21.43 6.90
N PRO A 118 -0.26 22.13 7.74
CA PRO A 118 0.32 23.04 8.73
C PRO A 118 1.17 22.31 9.79
N GLU A 119 0.71 21.16 10.25
CA GLU A 119 1.39 20.37 11.27
C GLU A 119 2.66 19.72 10.72
N LEU A 120 2.61 19.24 9.48
CA LEU A 120 3.77 18.63 8.81
C LEU A 120 4.84 19.67 8.52
N GLN A 121 4.45 20.85 8.07
CA GLN A 121 5.39 21.96 7.86
C GLN A 121 6.15 22.31 9.15
N GLN A 122 5.45 22.37 10.27
CA GLN A 122 6.09 22.62 11.59
C GLN A 122 7.11 21.53 11.94
N LEU A 123 6.78 20.26 11.70
CA LEU A 123 7.70 19.15 11.99
C LEU A 123 8.96 19.24 11.12
N VAL A 124 8.80 19.44 9.81
CA VAL A 124 9.93 19.53 8.87
C VAL A 124 10.80 20.75 9.17
N GLN A 125 10.21 21.91 9.49
CA GLN A 125 10.95 23.12 9.90
C GLN A 125 11.71 22.92 11.21
N ALA A 126 11.20 22.08 12.11
CA ALA A 126 11.89 21.69 13.34
C ALA A 126 12.98 20.62 13.10
N GLY A 127 13.21 20.20 11.85
CA GLY A 127 14.18 19.16 11.51
C GLY A 127 13.75 17.74 11.89
N ILE A 128 12.45 17.53 12.13
CA ILE A 128 11.87 16.23 12.44
C ILE A 128 11.45 15.55 11.13
N PRO A 129 11.98 14.35 10.81
CA PRO A 129 11.66 13.67 9.57
C PRO A 129 10.17 13.29 9.48
N VAL A 130 9.60 13.56 8.32
CA VAL A 130 8.26 13.13 7.91
C VAL A 130 8.38 12.35 6.61
N ILE A 131 7.94 11.12 6.60
CA ILE A 131 7.92 10.26 5.41
C ILE A 131 6.48 10.07 4.95
N ASP A 132 6.20 10.48 3.72
CA ASP A 132 4.94 10.17 3.05
C ASP A 132 4.91 8.71 2.64
N LEU A 133 3.83 8.03 2.96
CA LEU A 133 3.65 6.61 2.69
C LEU A 133 2.38 6.39 1.85
N ILE A 134 2.54 5.87 0.63
CA ILE A 134 1.47 5.34 -0.25
C ILE A 134 0.49 6.40 -0.77
N ASN A 135 -0.28 7.08 0.12
CA ASN A 135 -1.44 7.87 -0.28
C ASN A 135 -1.11 9.17 -1.03
N GLY A 136 0.08 9.70 -0.86
CA GLY A 136 0.50 11.01 -1.40
C GLY A 136 0.12 12.17 -0.47
N ILE A 137 1.13 13.04 -0.21
CA ILE A 137 0.99 14.31 0.50
C ILE A 137 1.42 15.40 -0.47
N ASP A 138 0.58 16.43 -0.64
CA ASP A 138 0.85 17.54 -1.55
C ASP A 138 1.93 18.47 -0.98
N GLY A 139 2.79 18.98 -1.88
CA GLY A 139 3.82 19.98 -1.57
C GLY A 139 5.11 19.40 -0.98
N ASP A 140 5.98 20.29 -0.49
CA ASP A 140 7.32 19.97 0.03
C ASP A 140 7.35 19.77 1.55
N ASN A 141 6.20 19.50 2.17
CA ASN A 141 6.06 19.38 3.63
C ASN A 141 6.45 18.01 4.18
N VAL A 142 7.27 17.26 3.44
CA VAL A 142 7.79 15.95 3.83
C VAL A 142 9.28 15.85 3.52
N THR A 143 9.96 14.99 4.26
CA THR A 143 11.40 14.74 4.08
C THR A 143 11.65 13.88 2.83
N SER A 144 10.84 12.83 2.67
CA SER A 144 10.90 11.88 1.56
C SER A 144 9.54 11.21 1.35
N HIS A 145 9.34 10.64 0.16
CA HIS A 145 8.16 9.89 -0.22
C HIS A 145 8.52 8.42 -0.47
N SER A 146 7.88 7.50 0.22
CA SER A 146 7.85 6.07 -0.12
C SER A 146 6.50 5.76 -0.76
N VAL A 147 6.36 6.05 -2.03
CA VAL A 147 5.08 6.02 -2.75
C VAL A 147 5.27 5.55 -4.19
N VAL A 148 4.28 4.85 -4.72
CA VAL A 148 4.14 4.53 -6.14
C VAL A 148 3.11 5.49 -6.77
N SER A 149 3.30 5.85 -8.02
CA SER A 149 2.39 6.73 -8.75
C SER A 149 1.07 6.02 -9.05
N PHE A 150 -0.02 6.44 -8.43
CA PHE A 150 -1.36 5.95 -8.77
C PHE A 150 -1.81 6.34 -10.16
N THR A 151 -1.30 7.45 -10.71
CA THR A 151 -1.44 7.80 -12.14
C THR A 151 -0.87 6.70 -13.02
N ASP A 152 0.37 6.23 -12.72
CA ASP A 152 1.01 5.20 -13.51
C ASP A 152 0.38 3.81 -13.28
N MET A 153 -0.07 3.51 -12.06
CA MET A 153 -0.75 2.25 -11.75
C MET A 153 -2.05 2.11 -12.53
N SER A 154 -2.93 3.11 -12.48
CA SER A 154 -4.20 3.08 -13.19
C SER A 154 -4.02 3.12 -14.70
N ALA A 155 -3.05 3.90 -15.20
CA ALA A 155 -2.68 3.90 -16.61
C ALA A 155 -2.11 2.55 -17.05
N THR A 156 -1.30 1.88 -16.22
CA THR A 156 -0.78 0.53 -16.50
C THR A 156 -1.90 -0.51 -16.55
N ALA A 157 -2.83 -0.45 -15.59
CA ALA A 157 -4.02 -1.31 -15.61
C ALA A 157 -4.89 -1.09 -16.85
N LEU A 158 -5.09 0.16 -17.25
CA LEU A 158 -5.86 0.49 -18.45
C LEU A 158 -5.13 0.09 -19.75
N ARG A 159 -3.80 0.26 -19.82
CA ARG A 159 -3.01 -0.25 -20.96
C ARG A 159 -3.13 -1.77 -21.11
N TYR A 160 -3.12 -2.51 -20.00
CA TYR A 160 -3.37 -3.95 -20.02
C TYR A 160 -4.74 -4.26 -20.63
N ILE A 161 -5.80 -3.55 -20.23
CA ILE A 161 -7.14 -3.71 -20.82
C ILE A 161 -7.13 -3.42 -22.33
N LEU A 162 -6.50 -2.33 -22.74
CA LEU A 162 -6.43 -1.93 -24.14
C LEU A 162 -5.68 -2.93 -25.04
N GLN A 163 -4.76 -3.70 -24.47
CA GLN A 163 -4.08 -4.79 -25.19
C GLN A 163 -5.00 -6.00 -25.43
N GLN A 164 -6.11 -6.12 -24.69
CA GLN A 164 -7.07 -7.23 -24.85
C GLN A 164 -8.15 -6.96 -25.88
N SER A 165 -8.27 -5.74 -26.43
CA SER A 165 -9.29 -5.38 -27.40
C SER A 165 -8.74 -4.46 -28.51
N THR A 166 -9.06 -4.77 -29.75
CA THR A 166 -8.79 -3.91 -30.92
C THR A 166 -9.99 -3.02 -31.30
N LYS A 167 -11.12 -3.16 -30.59
CA LYS A 167 -12.35 -2.41 -30.82
C LYS A 167 -12.56 -1.36 -29.73
N PRO A 168 -13.36 -0.31 -30.00
CA PRO A 168 -13.83 0.59 -28.94
C PRO A 168 -14.50 -0.18 -27.80
N ILE A 169 -14.22 0.21 -26.56
CA ILE A 169 -14.71 -0.47 -25.35
C ILE A 169 -15.56 0.43 -24.48
N ARG A 170 -16.53 -0.16 -23.79
CA ARG A 170 -17.24 0.43 -22.65
C ARG A 170 -16.55 -0.02 -21.38
N LEU A 171 -15.96 0.91 -20.64
CA LEU A 171 -15.18 0.65 -19.45
C LEU A 171 -15.92 1.11 -18.20
N GLY A 172 -16.26 0.19 -17.30
CA GLY A 172 -16.72 0.51 -15.95
C GLY A 172 -15.54 0.96 -15.09
N TRP A 173 -15.63 2.16 -14.50
CA TRP A 173 -14.59 2.71 -13.64
C TRP A 173 -15.06 2.87 -12.19
N PHE A 174 -14.39 2.22 -11.23
CA PHE A 174 -14.66 2.25 -9.80
C PHE A 174 -13.49 2.88 -9.05
N PRO A 175 -13.44 4.21 -8.92
CA PRO A 175 -12.25 4.92 -8.45
C PRO A 175 -11.92 4.69 -6.97
N GLY A 176 -12.83 4.97 -6.05
CA GLY A 176 -12.61 4.97 -4.61
C GLY A 176 -13.17 6.23 -3.92
N PRO A 177 -12.65 6.65 -2.76
CA PRO A 177 -13.18 7.80 -2.02
C PRO A 177 -12.82 9.13 -2.67
N LYS A 178 -13.82 10.01 -2.83
CA LYS A 178 -13.61 11.36 -3.34
C LYS A 178 -12.72 12.16 -2.37
N GLY A 179 -11.75 12.87 -2.90
CA GLY A 179 -10.86 13.76 -2.14
C GLY A 179 -9.56 13.10 -1.65
N ALA A 180 -9.42 11.78 -1.76
CA ALA A 180 -8.12 11.14 -1.53
C ALA A 180 -7.16 11.42 -2.70
N ALA A 181 -5.90 11.74 -2.40
CA ALA A 181 -4.89 12.04 -3.41
C ALA A 181 -4.69 10.87 -4.38
N TRP A 182 -4.59 9.65 -3.87
CA TRP A 182 -4.40 8.45 -4.68
C TRP A 182 -5.56 8.20 -5.68
N VAL A 183 -6.81 8.59 -5.34
CA VAL A 183 -7.96 8.49 -6.26
C VAL A 183 -7.88 9.58 -7.34
N ARG A 184 -7.58 10.82 -6.95
CA ARG A 184 -7.35 11.92 -7.90
C ARG A 184 -6.26 11.53 -8.92
N ASP A 185 -5.16 10.97 -8.45
CA ASP A 185 -4.05 10.56 -9.29
C ASP A 185 -4.42 9.36 -10.17
N ALA A 186 -5.20 8.39 -9.65
CA ALA A 186 -5.73 7.30 -10.45
C ALA A 186 -6.70 7.79 -11.56
N ASP A 187 -7.56 8.75 -11.24
CA ASP A 187 -8.42 9.40 -12.25
C ASP A 187 -7.58 10.05 -13.36
N LEU A 188 -6.49 10.75 -13.03
CA LEU A 188 -5.58 11.34 -14.02
C LEU A 188 -4.96 10.29 -14.94
N GLY A 189 -4.55 9.14 -14.40
CA GLY A 189 -4.00 8.04 -15.18
C GLY A 189 -5.02 7.47 -16.17
N VAL A 190 -6.26 7.26 -15.74
CA VAL A 190 -7.35 6.81 -16.62
C VAL A 190 -7.63 7.89 -17.69
N GLN A 191 -7.79 9.16 -17.30
CA GLN A 191 -8.08 10.25 -18.22
C GLN A 191 -6.99 10.43 -19.29
N SER A 192 -5.73 10.19 -18.98
CA SER A 192 -4.61 10.32 -19.92
C SER A 192 -4.73 9.40 -21.14
N LEU A 193 -5.48 8.28 -21.04
CA LEU A 193 -5.61 7.28 -22.10
C LEU A 193 -6.96 7.27 -22.82
N ILE A 194 -7.99 7.92 -22.26
CA ILE A 194 -9.33 7.94 -22.89
C ILE A 194 -9.49 8.99 -24.00
N GLN A 195 -8.54 9.91 -24.13
CA GLN A 195 -8.63 11.02 -25.10
C GLN A 195 -8.66 10.58 -26.56
N ASN A 196 -8.33 9.34 -26.87
CA ASN A 196 -8.25 8.81 -28.25
C ASN A 196 -9.59 8.30 -28.81
N GLY A 197 -10.72 8.48 -28.12
CA GLY A 197 -12.06 8.13 -28.60
C GLY A 197 -12.41 6.65 -28.62
N ASN A 198 -11.48 5.77 -28.22
CA ASN A 198 -11.69 4.32 -28.22
C ASN A 198 -12.29 3.76 -26.91
N ILE A 199 -12.56 4.64 -25.93
CA ILE A 199 -13.08 4.23 -24.62
C ILE A 199 -14.30 5.08 -24.28
N THR A 200 -15.43 4.43 -24.00
CA THR A 200 -16.56 5.03 -23.32
C THR A 200 -16.43 4.76 -21.84
N LEU A 201 -16.00 5.75 -21.07
CA LEU A 201 -15.84 5.63 -19.63
C LEU A 201 -17.18 5.78 -18.91
N LEU A 202 -17.55 4.77 -18.12
CA LEU A 202 -18.75 4.74 -17.30
C LEU A 202 -18.30 4.74 -15.83
N ASN A 203 -18.39 5.91 -15.17
CA ASN A 203 -17.95 6.07 -13.80
C ASN A 203 -19.03 5.57 -12.83
N ALA A 204 -18.69 4.61 -11.99
CA ALA A 204 -19.61 4.01 -10.98
C ALA A 204 -19.88 4.93 -9.77
N GLY A 205 -19.17 6.07 -9.70
CA GLY A 205 -19.23 6.99 -8.58
C GLY A 205 -18.11 6.76 -7.56
N TYR A 206 -18.01 7.70 -6.62
CA TYR A 206 -16.98 7.71 -5.58
C TYR A 206 -17.56 7.22 -4.26
N GLY A 207 -16.81 6.43 -3.52
CA GLY A 207 -17.20 5.95 -2.20
C GLY A 207 -16.04 5.29 -1.44
N PRO A 208 -16.17 5.16 -0.11
CA PRO A 208 -15.16 4.53 0.73
C PRO A 208 -14.79 3.11 0.24
N PRO A 209 -13.51 2.70 0.37
CA PRO A 209 -13.07 1.36 -0.02
C PRO A 209 -13.41 0.34 1.06
N ASP A 210 -14.69 0.14 1.31
CA ASP A 210 -15.23 -0.90 2.17
C ASP A 210 -16.35 -1.70 1.46
N ALA A 211 -16.59 -2.90 1.95
CA ALA A 211 -17.49 -3.86 1.30
C ALA A 211 -18.93 -3.33 1.13
N PHE A 212 -19.44 -2.57 2.10
CA PHE A 212 -20.81 -2.08 2.07
C PHE A 212 -21.02 -1.03 0.97
N HIS A 213 -20.16 -0.01 0.92
CA HIS A 213 -20.26 1.07 -0.06
C HIS A 213 -19.97 0.57 -1.47
N GLN A 214 -18.92 -0.24 -1.65
CA GLN A 214 -18.56 -0.76 -2.97
C GLN A 214 -19.60 -1.74 -3.53
N ALA A 215 -20.24 -2.55 -2.69
CA ALA A 215 -21.38 -3.38 -3.11
C ALA A 215 -22.60 -2.52 -3.51
N GLY A 216 -22.84 -1.39 -2.84
CA GLY A 216 -23.88 -0.42 -3.20
C GLY A 216 -23.63 0.19 -4.59
N LEU A 217 -22.43 0.73 -4.81
CA LEU A 217 -22.01 1.29 -6.10
C LEU A 217 -22.09 0.26 -7.22
N THR A 218 -21.68 -0.99 -6.96
CA THR A 218 -21.75 -2.08 -7.94
C THR A 218 -23.19 -2.35 -8.37
N ARG A 219 -24.13 -2.47 -7.43
CA ARG A 219 -25.54 -2.71 -7.77
C ARG A 219 -26.11 -1.57 -8.60
N GLN A 220 -25.88 -0.31 -8.18
CA GLN A 220 -26.36 0.85 -8.91
C GLN A 220 -25.78 0.91 -10.31
N PHE A 221 -24.46 0.70 -10.45
CA PHE A 221 -23.77 0.71 -11.73
C PHE A 221 -24.39 -0.27 -12.75
N TYR A 222 -24.67 -1.52 -12.33
CA TYR A 222 -25.24 -2.52 -13.22
C TYR A 222 -26.73 -2.35 -13.46
N GLN A 223 -27.47 -1.63 -12.60
CA GLN A 223 -28.82 -1.18 -12.89
C GLN A 223 -28.84 -0.13 -14.02
N ASP A 224 -27.87 0.78 -14.02
CA ASP A 224 -27.82 1.88 -14.99
C ASP A 224 -27.20 1.47 -16.33
N HIS A 225 -26.26 0.53 -16.33
CA HIS A 225 -25.41 0.22 -17.49
C HIS A 225 -25.52 -1.22 -18.03
N HIS A 226 -26.19 -2.13 -17.32
CA HIS A 226 -26.43 -3.55 -17.64
C HIS A 226 -25.17 -4.36 -17.95
N ALA A 227 -24.40 -3.99 -19.00
CA ALA A 227 -23.16 -4.67 -19.41
C ALA A 227 -22.08 -3.68 -19.84
N VAL A 228 -20.83 -4.03 -19.58
CA VAL A 228 -19.62 -3.33 -20.02
C VAL A 228 -18.61 -4.34 -20.58
N ASP A 229 -17.66 -3.89 -21.39
CA ASP A 229 -16.67 -4.78 -21.97
C ASP A 229 -15.57 -5.15 -20.96
N PHE A 230 -15.22 -4.18 -20.07
CA PHE A 230 -14.23 -4.36 -18.99
C PHE A 230 -14.63 -3.55 -17.78
N VAL A 231 -14.15 -3.97 -16.63
CA VAL A 231 -14.17 -3.20 -15.37
C VAL A 231 -12.75 -2.90 -14.91
N LEU A 232 -12.47 -1.63 -14.63
CA LEU A 232 -11.27 -1.16 -13.94
C LEU A 232 -11.68 -0.66 -12.56
N ALA A 233 -11.10 -1.21 -11.49
CA ALA A 233 -11.61 -0.97 -10.15
C ALA A 233 -10.52 -0.88 -9.08
N ASN A 234 -10.81 -0.17 -7.99
CA ASN A 234 -10.07 -0.36 -6.75
C ASN A 234 -10.25 -1.80 -6.23
N ALA A 235 -9.33 -2.29 -5.40
CA ALA A 235 -9.32 -3.69 -4.97
C ALA A 235 -10.63 -4.14 -4.28
N VAL A 236 -11.24 -3.28 -3.48
CA VAL A 236 -12.48 -3.61 -2.75
C VAL A 236 -13.68 -3.65 -3.71
N ALA A 237 -13.72 -2.70 -4.67
CA ALA A 237 -14.73 -2.70 -5.71
C ALA A 237 -14.57 -3.91 -6.65
N ALA A 238 -13.33 -4.27 -7.01
CA ALA A 238 -13.06 -5.45 -7.83
C ALA A 238 -13.69 -6.72 -7.22
N LYS A 239 -13.54 -6.90 -5.89
CA LYS A 239 -14.20 -7.97 -5.15
C LYS A 239 -15.73 -7.87 -5.19
N ALA A 240 -16.28 -6.68 -5.00
CA ALA A 240 -17.73 -6.48 -5.04
C ALA A 240 -18.32 -6.77 -6.42
N VAL A 241 -17.63 -6.33 -7.48
CA VAL A 241 -18.01 -6.62 -8.88
C VAL A 241 -17.93 -8.10 -9.18
N ALA A 242 -16.84 -8.78 -8.82
CA ALA A 242 -16.68 -10.23 -9.02
C ALA A 242 -17.81 -11.01 -8.33
N GLN A 243 -18.13 -10.68 -7.07
CA GLN A 243 -19.22 -11.32 -6.35
C GLN A 243 -20.59 -11.03 -6.97
N PHE A 244 -20.80 -9.84 -7.52
CA PHE A 244 -22.03 -9.50 -8.24
C PHE A 244 -22.15 -10.32 -9.52
N GLN A 245 -21.09 -10.40 -10.31
CA GLN A 245 -21.06 -11.14 -11.58
C GLN A 245 -21.29 -12.65 -11.41
N LEU A 246 -20.75 -13.26 -10.34
CA LEU A 246 -21.01 -14.66 -10.01
C LEU A 246 -22.51 -14.98 -9.86
N ARG A 247 -23.30 -14.01 -9.41
CA ARG A 247 -24.76 -14.14 -9.22
C ARG A 247 -25.58 -13.67 -10.44
N ASN A 248 -24.94 -12.97 -11.38
CA ASN A 248 -25.57 -12.34 -12.54
C ASN A 248 -24.80 -12.65 -13.81
N PRO A 249 -24.96 -13.85 -14.40
CA PRO A 249 -24.18 -14.32 -15.57
C PRO A 249 -24.26 -13.41 -16.80
N VAL A 250 -25.33 -12.62 -16.95
CA VAL A 250 -25.50 -11.68 -18.08
C VAL A 250 -24.55 -10.48 -17.99
N SER A 251 -23.99 -10.21 -16.80
CA SER A 251 -23.14 -9.06 -16.54
C SER A 251 -21.64 -9.43 -16.49
N GLN A 252 -21.26 -10.53 -17.13
CA GLN A 252 -19.85 -10.98 -17.12
C GLN A 252 -18.97 -10.05 -17.95
N SER A 253 -17.93 -9.51 -17.33
CA SER A 253 -16.87 -8.74 -17.97
C SER A 253 -15.55 -8.95 -17.25
N PRO A 254 -14.40 -9.00 -17.95
CA PRO A 254 -13.11 -9.08 -17.29
C PRO A 254 -12.89 -7.91 -16.35
N ILE A 255 -12.41 -8.23 -15.14
CA ILE A 255 -12.15 -7.24 -14.08
C ILE A 255 -10.64 -7.08 -13.94
N VAL A 256 -10.18 -5.84 -13.90
CA VAL A 256 -8.79 -5.46 -13.60
C VAL A 256 -8.78 -4.57 -12.38
N ALA A 257 -8.00 -4.94 -11.36
CA ALA A 257 -7.79 -4.10 -10.19
C ALA A 257 -6.57 -3.20 -10.39
N TYR A 258 -6.70 -1.90 -10.13
CA TYR A 258 -5.56 -0.99 -10.30
C TYR A 258 -4.65 -0.89 -9.06
N TYR A 259 -5.00 -1.56 -7.96
CA TYR A 259 -4.08 -1.95 -6.90
C TYR A 259 -4.49 -3.31 -6.31
N ALA A 260 -3.54 -4.03 -5.72
CA ALA A 260 -3.75 -5.37 -5.18
C ALA A 260 -3.82 -5.37 -3.64
N ASN A 261 -4.69 -6.23 -3.11
CA ASN A 261 -4.78 -6.60 -1.70
C ASN A 261 -4.93 -8.13 -1.58
N PRO A 262 -4.94 -8.74 -0.38
CA PRO A 262 -5.10 -10.19 -0.21
C PRO A 262 -6.28 -10.79 -0.98
N ALA A 263 -7.45 -10.13 -0.93
CA ALA A 263 -8.64 -10.63 -1.62
C ALA A 263 -8.49 -10.61 -3.16
N VAL A 264 -7.77 -9.64 -3.71
CA VAL A 264 -7.45 -9.59 -5.14
C VAL A 264 -6.53 -10.75 -5.54
N ILE A 265 -5.55 -11.09 -4.70
CA ILE A 265 -4.67 -12.23 -4.95
C ILE A 265 -5.45 -13.55 -4.96
N GLU A 266 -6.34 -13.77 -3.98
CA GLU A 266 -7.23 -14.94 -3.97
C GLU A 266 -8.08 -15.03 -5.24
N MET A 267 -8.65 -13.89 -5.68
CA MET A 267 -9.47 -13.85 -6.89
C MET A 267 -8.66 -14.09 -8.18
N LEU A 268 -7.39 -13.66 -8.24
CA LEU A 268 -6.50 -14.02 -9.35
C LEU A 268 -6.22 -15.53 -9.37
N GLN A 269 -5.94 -16.15 -8.18
CA GLN A 269 -5.77 -17.59 -8.06
C GLN A 269 -7.01 -18.38 -8.51
N MET A 270 -8.20 -17.86 -8.18
CA MET A 270 -9.48 -18.43 -8.59
C MET A 270 -9.90 -18.06 -10.04
N GLN A 271 -9.07 -17.31 -10.78
CA GLN A 271 -9.35 -16.82 -12.13
C GLN A 271 -10.64 -15.97 -12.24
N GLN A 272 -11.02 -15.30 -11.15
CA GLN A 272 -12.17 -14.39 -11.10
C GLN A 272 -11.82 -12.96 -11.53
N LEU A 273 -10.53 -12.61 -11.56
CA LEU A 273 -10.00 -11.39 -12.14
C LEU A 273 -9.07 -11.69 -13.29
N ALA A 274 -9.08 -10.80 -14.29
CA ALA A 274 -8.17 -10.91 -15.44
C ALA A 274 -6.74 -10.47 -15.07
N ALA A 275 -6.62 -9.40 -14.29
CA ALA A 275 -5.34 -8.88 -13.83
C ALA A 275 -5.50 -7.98 -12.60
N ALA A 276 -4.37 -7.71 -11.95
CA ALA A 276 -4.24 -6.64 -10.97
C ALA A 276 -2.87 -5.96 -11.11
N VAL A 277 -2.81 -4.68 -10.78
CA VAL A 277 -1.54 -3.98 -10.64
C VAL A 277 -1.14 -3.97 -9.17
N THR A 278 0.15 -4.12 -8.89
CA THR A 278 0.66 -4.00 -7.52
C THR A 278 1.75 -2.95 -7.41
N ASP A 279 1.72 -2.23 -6.30
CA ASP A 279 2.68 -1.23 -5.86
C ASP A 279 3.62 -1.76 -4.77
N SER A 280 3.52 -3.05 -4.44
CA SER A 280 4.31 -3.69 -3.38
C SER A 280 4.23 -2.94 -2.03
N PRO A 281 3.05 -2.88 -1.38
CA PRO A 281 2.81 -2.04 -0.20
C PRO A 281 3.71 -2.39 1.00
N VAL A 282 4.08 -3.65 1.16
CA VAL A 282 5.03 -4.09 2.20
C VAL A 282 6.41 -3.49 1.96
N LEU A 283 6.88 -3.45 0.69
CA LEU A 283 8.15 -2.82 0.36
C LEU A 283 8.12 -1.31 0.61
N GLN A 284 7.04 -0.63 0.23
CA GLN A 284 6.88 0.81 0.52
C GLN A 284 6.96 1.07 2.02
N ALA A 285 6.31 0.23 2.84
CA ALA A 285 6.33 0.35 4.28
C ALA A 285 7.75 0.13 4.87
N ARG A 286 8.47 -0.89 4.42
CA ARG A 286 9.86 -1.16 4.83
C ARG A 286 10.79 -0.01 4.42
N ILE A 287 10.70 0.45 3.19
CA ILE A 287 11.47 1.60 2.68
C ILE A 287 11.18 2.86 3.52
N ALA A 288 9.92 3.11 3.88
CA ALA A 288 9.55 4.28 4.69
C ALA A 288 10.23 4.28 6.07
N VAL A 289 10.33 3.12 6.74
CA VAL A 289 11.05 3.01 8.02
C VAL A 289 12.54 3.27 7.81
N ASP A 290 13.16 2.69 6.78
CA ASP A 290 14.58 2.91 6.48
C ASP A 290 14.88 4.38 6.16
N LEU A 291 14.04 5.04 5.34
CA LEU A 291 14.17 6.47 5.03
C LEU A 291 14.05 7.34 6.28
N ALA A 292 13.12 7.01 7.19
CA ALA A 292 12.97 7.71 8.47
C ALA A 292 14.24 7.59 9.33
N VAL A 293 14.79 6.37 9.45
CA VAL A 293 16.01 6.12 10.24
C VAL A 293 17.22 6.82 9.62
N ARG A 294 17.42 6.73 8.30
CA ARG A 294 18.49 7.45 7.59
C ARG A 294 18.41 8.95 7.84
N SER A 295 17.21 9.51 7.71
CA SER A 295 16.99 10.95 7.95
C SER A 295 17.33 11.35 9.39
N LEU A 296 16.95 10.54 10.38
CA LEU A 296 17.31 10.73 11.80
C LEU A 296 18.82 10.63 12.04
N GLN A 297 19.52 9.82 11.26
CA GLN A 297 20.98 9.67 11.27
C GLN A 297 21.70 10.74 10.44
N ARG A 298 20.95 11.69 9.85
CA ARG A 298 21.45 12.77 8.99
C ARG A 298 22.11 12.27 7.70
N GLU A 299 21.73 11.08 7.24
CA GLU A 299 22.12 10.62 5.90
C GLU A 299 21.27 11.34 4.86
N LYS A 300 21.85 11.57 3.67
CA LYS A 300 21.09 12.09 2.54
C LYS A 300 20.13 11.00 2.03
N VAL A 301 18.84 11.32 1.97
CA VAL A 301 17.80 10.42 1.41
C VAL A 301 17.29 10.96 0.07
N PRO A 302 16.86 10.09 -0.84
CA PRO A 302 16.13 10.50 -2.04
C PRO A 302 14.83 11.23 -1.65
N LYS A 303 14.37 12.14 -2.51
CA LYS A 303 13.07 12.80 -2.31
C LYS A 303 11.91 11.82 -2.52
N ARG A 304 12.07 10.86 -3.43
CA ARG A 304 11.07 9.82 -3.71
C ARG A 304 11.74 8.48 -3.94
N VAL A 305 11.19 7.44 -3.33
CA VAL A 305 11.54 6.05 -3.62
C VAL A 305 10.26 5.27 -3.92
N SER A 306 10.23 4.61 -5.07
CA SER A 306 9.07 3.87 -5.57
C SER A 306 9.48 2.45 -5.94
N PRO A 307 8.91 1.39 -5.37
CA PRO A 307 8.97 0.05 -5.94
C PRO A 307 8.47 0.04 -7.39
N GLN A 308 8.84 -0.99 -8.14
CA GLN A 308 8.35 -1.15 -9.52
C GLN A 308 6.86 -1.52 -9.52
N ILE A 309 6.15 -0.96 -10.50
CA ILE A 309 4.76 -1.34 -10.79
C ILE A 309 4.79 -2.65 -11.58
N GLU A 310 4.03 -3.64 -11.11
CA GLU A 310 3.92 -4.94 -11.78
C GLU A 310 2.46 -5.27 -12.08
N VAL A 311 2.22 -5.92 -13.22
CA VAL A 311 0.90 -6.45 -13.59
C VAL A 311 0.87 -7.92 -13.24
N LEU A 312 0.01 -8.29 -12.30
CA LEU A 312 -0.24 -9.65 -11.87
C LEU A 312 -1.43 -10.22 -12.65
N THR A 313 -1.26 -11.42 -13.16
CA THR A 313 -2.30 -12.18 -13.86
C THR A 313 -2.32 -13.59 -13.28
N PRO A 314 -3.37 -14.40 -13.51
CA PRO A 314 -3.36 -15.82 -13.12
C PRO A 314 -2.14 -16.59 -13.67
N ALA A 315 -1.59 -16.16 -14.82
CA ALA A 315 -0.48 -16.85 -15.47
C ALA A 315 0.89 -16.58 -14.82
N ASN A 316 1.12 -15.36 -14.28
CA ASN A 316 2.42 -14.97 -13.72
C ASN A 316 2.41 -14.84 -12.20
N LEU A 317 1.28 -15.06 -11.54
CA LEU A 317 1.17 -14.88 -10.08
C LEU A 317 2.08 -15.83 -9.29
N ALA A 318 2.36 -17.02 -9.81
CA ALA A 318 3.25 -17.98 -9.15
C ALA A 318 4.72 -17.53 -9.10
N ASP A 319 5.12 -16.63 -9.99
CA ASP A 319 6.48 -16.09 -10.08
C ASP A 319 6.66 -14.83 -9.22
N PHE A 320 5.56 -14.27 -8.70
CA PHE A 320 5.59 -13.06 -7.91
C PHE A 320 5.85 -13.38 -6.42
N ASP A 321 6.78 -12.65 -5.83
CA ASP A 321 7.05 -12.73 -4.39
C ASP A 321 5.92 -12.06 -3.58
N LEU A 322 4.99 -12.88 -3.09
CA LEU A 322 3.83 -12.42 -2.32
C LEU A 322 4.20 -11.74 -1.00
N SER A 323 5.41 -11.96 -0.46
CA SER A 323 5.86 -11.27 0.77
C SER A 323 6.01 -9.76 0.60
N ARG A 324 6.08 -9.28 -0.65
CA ARG A 324 6.09 -7.86 -1.01
C ARG A 324 4.70 -7.19 -0.87
N LEU A 325 3.65 -8.01 -0.73
CA LEU A 325 2.26 -7.57 -0.70
C LEU A 325 1.54 -8.02 0.58
N LEU A 326 1.81 -9.22 1.05
CA LEU A 326 1.11 -9.88 2.15
C LEU A 326 2.07 -10.27 3.27
N PRO A 327 1.64 -10.26 4.54
CA PRO A 327 2.37 -10.94 5.61
C PRO A 327 2.31 -12.46 5.42
N PRO A 328 3.31 -13.20 5.92
CA PRO A 328 3.35 -14.67 5.79
C PRO A 328 2.28 -15.37 6.61
N ASP A 329 1.78 -14.74 7.69
CA ASP A 329 0.81 -15.28 8.63
C ASP A 329 -0.50 -14.48 8.62
N GLU A 330 -1.60 -15.11 9.02
CA GLU A 330 -2.91 -14.46 9.16
C GLU A 330 -3.03 -13.61 10.44
N GLN A 331 -2.03 -13.61 11.32
CA GLN A 331 -2.01 -12.82 12.56
C GLN A 331 -1.41 -11.45 12.31
N TRP A 332 -2.25 -10.42 12.27
CA TRP A 332 -1.88 -9.10 11.83
C TRP A 332 -2.17 -8.05 12.87
N ILE A 333 -1.22 -7.13 13.07
CA ILE A 333 -1.33 -6.02 14.02
C ILE A 333 -1.47 -4.73 13.21
N ILE A 334 -2.66 -4.13 13.26
CA ILE A 334 -2.95 -2.83 12.60
C ILE A 334 -2.80 -1.64 13.57
N ARG A 335 -2.69 -1.89 14.87
CA ARG A 335 -2.49 -0.89 15.92
C ARG A 335 -1.39 -1.33 16.85
N ARG A 336 -0.52 -0.39 17.20
CA ARG A 336 0.55 -0.57 18.17
C ARG A 336 0.83 0.75 18.85
N GLU A 337 0.70 0.82 20.17
CA GLU A 337 1.02 2.03 20.91
C GLU A 337 2.53 2.28 20.93
N LEU A 338 2.92 3.54 20.68
CA LEU A 338 4.28 3.97 20.95
C LEU A 338 4.46 4.04 22.47
N LEU A 339 5.32 3.21 23.02
CA LEU A 339 5.54 3.14 24.47
C LEU A 339 6.04 4.49 25.01
N ASP A 340 5.65 4.84 26.23
CA ASP A 340 6.14 6.03 26.89
C ASP A 340 7.64 5.90 27.23
N ILE A 341 8.33 7.03 27.31
CA ILE A 341 9.69 7.05 27.83
C ILE A 341 9.59 6.82 29.33
N PRO A 342 10.25 5.81 29.90
CA PRO A 342 10.30 5.66 31.36
C PRO A 342 10.77 6.96 32.01
N ALA A 343 10.11 7.36 33.10
CA ALA A 343 10.61 8.46 33.89
C ALA A 343 12.07 8.13 34.28
N GLN A 344 12.98 9.05 33.99
CA GLN A 344 14.34 8.93 34.53
C GLN A 344 14.24 9.27 36.01
N ASP A 345 14.44 8.28 36.88
CA ASP A 345 14.58 8.44 38.31
C ASP A 345 15.83 9.27 38.67
#